data_5d373411e62375c27da1e98d1b0a547c
#
_entry.id   5d373411e62375c27da1e98d1b0a547c
#
_cell.length_a   1.000
_cell.length_b   1.000
_cell.length_c   1.000
_cell.angle_alpha   90.00
_cell.angle_beta   90.00
_cell.angle_gamma   90.00
#
_symmetry.space_group_name_H-M   'P 1'
#
loop_
_entity.id
_entity.type
_entity.pdbx_description
1 polymer ?
#
loop_
_entity_poly.entity_id
_entity_poly.type
_entity_poly.pdbx_seq_one_letter_code
_entity_poly.pdbx_strand_id
1 'polypeptide(L)'
;VTGVQTCALPILMAIGTNLSALWILIANGWMQNPVGSEFSYITMRMEMVDFWAVLFNPVAQAKFVHTVSAGYVTGSMFVLSISSWYLLKNRDVEFAKRSFRVAAAFGLASVLSVIVLGDESGYTVGEAQQTKLAAMEAMWETKPAPAGLTLLPSINEAESRNNWEVDVP
;
A
#
# COMPACT_ATOMS: atom_id res chain seq x y z
N VAL A 1 -35.55 5.53 -12.22
CA VAL A 1 -34.18 5.71 -11.69
C VAL A 1 -33.53 6.72 -12.62
N THR A 2 -33.27 7.93 -12.17
CA THR A 2 -32.65 8.98 -12.96
C THR A 2 -31.16 8.71 -13.17
N GLY A 3 -30.62 9.04 -14.36
CA GLY A 3 -29.19 8.81 -14.67
C GLY A 3 -28.22 9.43 -13.67
N VAL A 4 -28.65 10.45 -12.92
CA VAL A 4 -27.88 11.08 -11.84
C VAL A 4 -27.61 10.10 -10.69
N GLN A 5 -28.55 9.26 -10.30
CA GLN A 5 -28.36 8.25 -9.24
C GLN A 5 -27.36 7.17 -9.69
N THR A 6 -27.35 6.83 -10.97
CA THR A 6 -26.46 5.78 -11.52
C THR A 6 -25.00 6.23 -11.53
N CYS A 7 -24.72 7.53 -11.66
CA CYS A 7 -23.36 8.07 -11.62
C CYS A 7 -22.92 8.51 -10.22
N ALA A 8 -23.82 9.11 -9.42
CA ALA A 8 -23.48 9.64 -8.11
C ALA A 8 -23.13 8.54 -7.10
N LEU A 9 -23.85 7.43 -7.09
CA LEU A 9 -23.66 6.34 -6.13
C LEU A 9 -22.26 5.73 -6.18
N PRO A 10 -21.72 5.31 -7.35
CA PRO A 10 -20.35 4.80 -7.44
C PRO A 10 -19.29 5.81 -7.01
N ILE A 11 -19.49 7.11 -7.32
CA ILE A 11 -18.55 8.16 -6.93
C ILE A 11 -18.57 8.34 -5.42
N LEU A 12 -19.74 8.41 -4.78
CA LEU A 12 -19.85 8.50 -3.34
C LEU A 12 -19.26 7.28 -2.62
N MET A 13 -19.46 6.08 -3.17
CA MET A 13 -18.83 4.87 -2.65
C MET A 13 -17.30 4.93 -2.76
N ALA A 14 -16.77 5.37 -3.89
CA ALA A 14 -15.32 5.52 -4.09
C ALA A 14 -14.73 6.55 -3.10
N ILE A 15 -15.38 7.69 -2.89
CA ILE A 15 -14.95 8.68 -1.90
C ILE A 15 -15.03 8.11 -0.49
N GLY A 16 -16.14 7.49 -0.13
CA GLY A 16 -16.35 6.91 1.20
C GLY A 16 -15.35 5.83 1.55
N THR A 17 -15.02 4.92 0.61
CA THR A 17 -14.02 3.87 0.82
C THR A 17 -12.61 4.44 0.97
N ASN A 18 -12.25 5.47 0.21
CA ASN A 18 -10.95 6.15 0.37
C ASN A 18 -10.84 6.90 1.69
N LEU A 19 -11.91 7.58 2.13
CA LEU A 19 -11.94 8.22 3.46
C LEU A 19 -11.85 7.21 4.60
N SER A 20 -12.53 6.07 4.48
CA SER A 20 -12.42 4.97 5.44
C SER A 20 -10.99 4.42 5.50
N ALA A 21 -10.38 4.18 4.34
CA ALA A 21 -8.99 3.74 4.26
C ALA A 21 -8.03 4.75 4.91
N LEU A 22 -8.25 6.05 4.71
CA LEU A 22 -7.45 7.11 5.31
C LEU A 22 -7.45 6.99 6.85
N TRP A 23 -8.63 6.92 7.47
CA TRP A 23 -8.73 6.82 8.93
C TRP A 23 -8.12 5.55 9.51
N ILE A 24 -8.34 4.40 8.85
CA ILE A 24 -7.75 3.14 9.28
C ILE A 24 -6.22 3.19 9.20
N LEU A 25 -5.67 3.77 8.13
CA LEU A 25 -4.24 3.83 7.92
C LEU A 25 -3.55 4.90 8.78
N ILE A 26 -4.24 5.97 9.16
CA ILE A 26 -3.76 6.92 10.17
C ILE A 26 -3.62 6.20 11.52
N ALA A 27 -4.63 5.47 11.96
CA ALA A 27 -4.55 4.69 13.20
C ALA A 27 -3.44 3.64 13.16
N ASN A 28 -3.30 2.92 12.04
CA ASN A 28 -2.23 1.94 11.84
C ASN A 28 -0.83 2.59 11.81
N GLY A 29 -0.70 3.74 11.16
CA GLY A 29 0.54 4.51 11.13
C GLY A 29 0.93 5.01 12.51
N TRP A 30 -0.04 5.49 13.29
CA TRP A 30 0.19 5.92 14.66
C TRP A 30 0.70 4.78 15.56
N MET A 31 0.16 3.56 15.42
CA MET A 31 0.65 2.41 16.18
C MET A 31 2.12 2.05 15.86
N GLN A 32 2.61 2.41 14.69
CA GLN A 32 3.98 2.14 14.26
C GLN A 32 4.93 3.30 14.55
N ASN A 33 4.43 4.52 14.53
CA ASN A 33 5.15 5.76 14.81
C ASN A 33 4.22 6.69 15.61
N PRO A 34 4.21 6.61 16.95
CA PRO A 34 3.24 7.29 17.80
C PRO A 34 3.55 8.79 18.00
N VAL A 35 3.60 9.54 16.90
CA VAL A 35 3.76 10.99 16.92
C VAL A 35 2.48 11.68 17.42
N GLY A 36 2.60 12.90 17.96
CA GLY A 36 1.48 13.69 18.44
C GLY A 36 0.76 13.10 19.66
N SER A 37 1.42 12.23 20.42
CA SER A 37 0.86 11.59 21.61
C SER A 37 1.89 11.54 22.72
N GLU A 38 1.42 11.66 23.97
CA GLU A 38 2.22 11.56 25.16
C GLU A 38 1.64 10.54 26.13
N PHE A 39 2.50 9.87 26.90
CA PHE A 39 2.05 8.92 27.90
C PHE A 39 1.63 9.67 29.18
N SER A 40 0.36 9.51 29.57
CA SER A 40 -0.18 10.07 30.80
C SER A 40 -0.04 9.05 31.95
N TYR A 41 0.75 9.40 32.95
CA TYR A 41 0.91 8.57 34.16
C TYR A 41 -0.36 8.59 35.06
N ILE A 42 -1.23 9.57 34.87
CA ILE A 42 -2.49 9.69 35.63
C ILE A 42 -3.53 8.69 35.11
N THR A 43 -3.66 8.60 33.78
CA THR A 43 -4.62 7.71 33.12
C THR A 43 -4.02 6.39 32.67
N MET A 44 -2.69 6.23 32.82
CA MET A 44 -1.90 5.05 32.40
C MET A 44 -2.12 4.66 30.95
N ARG A 45 -2.22 5.65 30.06
CA ARG A 45 -2.41 5.44 28.61
C ARG A 45 -1.73 6.53 27.78
N MET A 46 -1.61 6.28 26.48
CA MET A 46 -1.21 7.29 25.52
C MET A 46 -2.40 8.24 25.26
N GLU A 47 -2.16 9.52 25.37
CA GLU A 47 -3.15 10.57 25.09
C GLU A 47 -2.68 11.40 23.89
N MET A 48 -3.62 11.68 22.99
CA MET A 48 -3.35 12.51 21.81
C MET A 48 -3.25 13.98 22.23
N VAL A 49 -2.10 14.59 21.98
CA VAL A 49 -1.83 16.00 22.27
C VAL A 49 -1.80 16.87 21.02
N ASP A 50 -1.50 16.30 19.86
CA ASP A 50 -1.51 17.01 18.58
C ASP A 50 -2.18 16.17 17.48
N PHE A 51 -3.42 16.51 17.17
CA PHE A 51 -4.20 15.86 16.12
C PHE A 51 -3.56 15.98 14.74
N TRP A 52 -2.95 17.14 14.42
CA TRP A 52 -2.37 17.36 13.11
C TRP A 52 -1.11 16.53 12.91
N ALA A 53 -0.29 16.38 13.94
CA ALA A 53 0.87 15.48 13.89
C ALA A 53 0.45 14.02 13.65
N VAL A 54 -0.64 13.57 14.25
CA VAL A 54 -1.22 12.23 14.01
C VAL A 54 -1.73 12.10 12.58
N LEU A 55 -2.48 13.10 12.08
CA LEU A 55 -3.06 13.10 10.74
C LEU A 55 -2.00 13.09 9.64
N PHE A 56 -0.95 13.89 9.80
CA PHE A 56 0.16 14.00 8.84
C PHE A 56 1.36 13.12 9.20
N ASN A 57 1.13 12.06 9.95
CA ASN A 57 2.16 11.06 10.25
C ASN A 57 2.77 10.49 8.95
N PRO A 58 4.08 10.59 8.71
CA PRO A 58 4.72 10.14 7.47
C PRO A 58 4.45 8.67 7.15
N VAL A 59 4.48 7.81 8.18
CA VAL A 59 4.17 6.37 8.03
C VAL A 59 2.73 6.15 7.57
N ALA A 60 1.76 6.90 8.11
CA ALA A 60 0.36 6.82 7.71
C ALA A 60 0.16 7.28 6.27
N GLN A 61 0.79 8.40 5.88
CA GLN A 61 0.68 8.97 4.55
C GLN A 61 1.28 8.04 3.48
N ALA A 62 2.50 7.55 3.69
CA ALA A 62 3.14 6.60 2.78
C ALA A 62 2.30 5.34 2.59
N LYS A 63 1.77 4.77 3.67
CA LYS A 63 0.88 3.61 3.63
C LYS A 63 -0.43 3.89 2.92
N PHE A 64 -1.03 5.06 3.12
CA PHE A 64 -2.29 5.41 2.49
C PHE A 64 -2.15 5.46 0.97
N VAL A 65 -1.18 6.22 0.45
CA VAL A 65 -1.02 6.34 -1.00
C VAL A 65 -0.62 5.02 -1.65
N HIS A 66 0.24 4.22 -1.01
CA HIS A 66 0.61 2.89 -1.50
C HIS A 66 -0.57 1.93 -1.52
N THR A 67 -1.33 1.84 -0.43
CA THR A 67 -2.49 0.93 -0.31
C THR A 67 -3.60 1.28 -1.28
N VAL A 68 -3.92 2.57 -1.46
CA VAL A 68 -4.93 3.02 -2.42
C VAL A 68 -4.49 2.71 -3.85
N SER A 69 -3.22 2.93 -4.19
CA SER A 69 -2.68 2.60 -5.51
C SER A 69 -2.70 1.09 -5.78
N ALA A 70 -2.42 0.26 -4.78
CA ALA A 70 -2.56 -1.20 -4.88
C ALA A 70 -4.02 -1.63 -5.10
N GLY A 71 -4.98 -0.95 -4.46
CA GLY A 71 -6.41 -1.12 -4.71
C GLY A 71 -6.80 -0.80 -6.16
N TYR A 72 -6.21 0.21 -6.76
CA TYR A 72 -6.42 0.56 -8.17
C TYR A 72 -5.86 -0.50 -9.12
N VAL A 73 -4.71 -1.09 -8.82
CA VAL A 73 -4.17 -2.23 -9.58
C VAL A 73 -5.16 -3.39 -9.54
N THR A 74 -5.63 -3.77 -8.35
CA THR A 74 -6.60 -4.86 -8.17
C THR A 74 -7.89 -4.62 -8.95
N GLY A 75 -8.46 -3.41 -8.84
CA GLY A 75 -9.66 -3.02 -9.58
C GLY A 75 -9.46 -3.06 -11.10
N SER A 76 -8.32 -2.61 -11.58
CA SER A 76 -7.98 -2.65 -13.01
C SER A 76 -7.86 -4.08 -13.53
N MET A 77 -7.19 -4.96 -12.81
CA MET A 77 -7.05 -6.37 -13.16
C MET A 77 -8.39 -7.09 -13.18
N PHE A 78 -9.30 -6.75 -12.26
CA PHE A 78 -10.66 -7.27 -12.26
C PHE A 78 -11.44 -6.88 -13.53
N VAL A 79 -11.39 -5.59 -13.90
CA VAL A 79 -12.05 -5.11 -15.12
C VAL A 79 -11.42 -5.71 -16.39
N LEU A 80 -10.08 -5.84 -16.43
CA LEU A 80 -9.36 -6.49 -17.53
C LEU A 80 -9.79 -7.96 -17.68
N SER A 81 -9.90 -8.69 -16.58
CA SER A 81 -10.32 -10.10 -16.59
C SER A 81 -11.72 -10.27 -17.17
N ILE A 82 -12.69 -9.48 -16.69
CA ILE A 82 -14.08 -9.54 -17.21
C ILE A 82 -14.12 -9.12 -18.67
N SER A 83 -13.45 -8.04 -19.04
CA SER A 83 -13.43 -7.54 -20.43
C SER A 83 -12.82 -8.56 -21.38
N SER A 84 -11.74 -9.24 -20.96
CA SER A 84 -11.12 -10.34 -21.71
C SER A 84 -12.08 -11.51 -21.94
N TRP A 85 -12.82 -11.89 -20.88
CA TRP A 85 -13.81 -12.93 -20.99
C TRP A 85 -14.93 -12.60 -21.98
N TYR A 86 -15.44 -11.36 -21.97
CA TYR A 86 -16.42 -10.86 -22.95
C TYR A 86 -15.89 -10.92 -24.37
N LEU A 87 -14.63 -10.50 -24.58
CA LEU A 87 -13.96 -10.55 -25.89
C LEU A 87 -13.81 -11.99 -26.39
N LEU A 88 -13.39 -12.93 -25.55
CA LEU A 88 -13.25 -14.34 -25.90
C LEU A 88 -14.59 -15.00 -26.26
N LYS A 89 -15.67 -14.56 -25.63
CA LYS A 89 -17.03 -15.05 -25.90
C LYS A 89 -17.74 -14.29 -27.03
N ASN A 90 -17.09 -13.31 -27.67
CA ASN A 90 -17.67 -12.42 -28.67
C ASN A 90 -18.98 -11.75 -28.21
N ARG A 91 -19.08 -11.38 -26.92
CA ARG A 91 -20.24 -10.69 -26.34
C ARG A 91 -19.90 -9.22 -26.11
N ASP A 92 -20.83 -8.32 -26.50
CA ASP A 92 -20.72 -6.88 -26.28
C ASP A 92 -19.31 -6.33 -26.59
N VAL A 93 -18.76 -6.73 -27.73
CA VAL A 93 -17.34 -6.56 -28.11
C VAL A 93 -16.89 -5.09 -28.04
N GLU A 94 -17.72 -4.15 -28.50
CA GLU A 94 -17.35 -2.72 -28.46
C GLU A 94 -17.29 -2.18 -27.03
N PHE A 95 -18.18 -2.57 -26.16
CA PHE A 95 -18.13 -2.24 -24.75
C PHE A 95 -16.89 -2.84 -24.09
N ALA A 96 -16.64 -4.12 -24.32
CA ALA A 96 -15.50 -4.83 -23.76
C ALA A 96 -14.16 -4.22 -24.20
N LYS A 97 -14.01 -3.84 -25.48
CA LYS A 97 -12.81 -3.14 -25.98
C LYS A 97 -12.58 -1.81 -25.30
N ARG A 98 -13.64 -1.02 -25.07
CA ARG A 98 -13.53 0.28 -24.40
C ARG A 98 -13.11 0.09 -22.93
N SER A 99 -13.79 -0.80 -22.21
CA SER A 99 -13.47 -1.12 -20.82
C SER A 99 -12.05 -1.66 -20.69
N PHE A 100 -11.62 -2.55 -21.58
CA PHE A 100 -10.27 -3.11 -21.59
C PHE A 100 -9.21 -2.00 -21.77
N ARG A 101 -9.38 -1.09 -22.72
CA ARG A 101 -8.41 0.00 -22.95
C ARG A 101 -8.27 0.92 -21.75
N VAL A 102 -9.39 1.32 -21.16
CA VAL A 102 -9.39 2.17 -19.97
C VAL A 102 -8.71 1.47 -18.80
N ALA A 103 -9.09 0.22 -18.55
CA ALA A 103 -8.52 -0.56 -17.45
C ALA A 103 -7.03 -0.87 -17.66
N ALA A 104 -6.59 -1.13 -18.90
CA ALA A 104 -5.18 -1.37 -19.21
C ALA A 104 -4.32 -0.11 -18.97
N ALA A 105 -4.77 1.05 -19.46
CA ALA A 105 -4.05 2.31 -19.28
C ALA A 105 -3.99 2.71 -17.79
N PHE A 106 -5.13 2.65 -17.10
CA PHE A 106 -5.21 2.96 -15.68
C PHE A 106 -4.43 1.96 -14.82
N GLY A 107 -4.51 0.67 -15.14
CA GLY A 107 -3.77 -0.39 -14.45
C GLY A 107 -2.26 -0.24 -14.61
N LEU A 108 -1.78 0.08 -15.80
CA LEU A 108 -0.35 0.33 -16.04
C LEU A 108 0.15 1.52 -15.20
N ALA A 109 -0.58 2.64 -15.23
CA ALA A 109 -0.23 3.82 -14.42
C ALA A 109 -0.23 3.48 -12.92
N SER A 110 -1.21 2.70 -12.45
CA SER A 110 -1.31 2.27 -11.05
C SER A 110 -0.16 1.34 -10.66
N VAL A 111 0.27 0.41 -11.52
CA VAL A 111 1.42 -0.48 -11.25
C VAL A 111 2.70 0.33 -11.11
N LEU A 112 2.97 1.27 -12.02
CA LEU A 112 4.13 2.14 -11.92
C LEU A 112 4.10 2.98 -10.63
N SER A 113 2.92 3.50 -10.27
CA SER A 113 2.72 4.23 -9.03
C SER A 113 3.01 3.37 -7.79
N VAL A 114 2.52 2.13 -7.76
CA VAL A 114 2.76 1.19 -6.63
C VAL A 114 4.24 0.87 -6.45
N ILE A 115 5.00 0.74 -7.53
CA ILE A 115 6.44 0.49 -7.46
C ILE A 115 7.14 1.66 -6.77
N VAL A 116 6.91 2.89 -7.24
CA VAL A 116 7.54 4.10 -6.67
C VAL A 116 7.10 4.33 -5.22
N LEU A 117 5.80 4.20 -4.94
CA LEU A 117 5.25 4.39 -3.59
C LEU A 117 5.62 3.26 -2.63
N GLY A 118 5.93 2.07 -3.15
CA GLY A 118 6.44 0.94 -2.38
C GLY A 118 7.85 1.20 -1.86
N ASP A 119 8.71 1.73 -2.71
CA ASP A 119 10.06 2.15 -2.36
C ASP A 119 10.04 3.22 -1.25
N GLU A 120 9.26 4.29 -1.44
CA GLU A 120 9.05 5.34 -0.41
C GLU A 120 8.51 4.76 0.91
N SER A 121 7.59 3.79 0.83
CA SER A 121 7.07 3.12 2.03
C SER A 121 8.15 2.30 2.74
N GLY A 122 9.04 1.64 2.00
CA GLY A 122 10.20 0.92 2.53
C GLY A 122 11.16 1.85 3.27
N TYR A 123 11.49 2.99 2.65
CA TYR A 123 12.33 4.03 3.27
C TYR A 123 11.73 4.53 4.59
N THR A 124 10.45 4.89 4.59
CA THR A 124 9.74 5.36 5.79
C THR A 124 9.72 4.30 6.91
N VAL A 125 9.60 3.01 6.56
CA VAL A 125 9.71 1.92 7.53
C VAL A 125 11.12 1.82 8.09
N GLY A 126 12.15 2.01 7.27
CA GLY A 126 13.55 2.03 7.70
C GLY A 126 13.83 3.10 8.75
N GLU A 127 13.27 4.29 8.59
CA GLU A 127 13.42 5.37 9.56
C GLU A 127 12.65 5.13 10.88
N ALA A 128 11.41 4.62 10.77
CA ALA A 128 10.52 4.47 11.93
C ALA A 128 10.70 3.15 12.67
N GLN A 129 11.03 2.06 11.96
CA GLN A 129 11.07 0.69 12.51
C GLN A 129 12.18 -0.14 11.86
N GLN A 130 13.42 0.11 12.20
CA GLN A 130 14.61 -0.55 11.62
C GLN A 130 14.55 -2.09 11.76
N THR A 131 14.14 -2.61 12.92
CA THR A 131 13.99 -4.06 13.12
C THR A 131 12.96 -4.68 12.17
N LYS A 132 11.91 -3.95 11.85
CA LYS A 132 10.89 -4.40 10.89
C LYS A 132 11.47 -4.43 9.47
N LEU A 133 12.23 -3.42 9.08
CA LEU A 133 12.92 -3.41 7.79
C LEU A 133 13.87 -4.60 7.69
N ALA A 134 14.70 -4.83 8.71
CA ALA A 134 15.61 -5.98 8.75
C ALA A 134 14.86 -7.31 8.59
N ALA A 135 13.70 -7.47 9.23
CA ALA A 135 12.87 -8.66 9.08
C ALA A 135 12.25 -8.78 7.66
N MET A 136 11.87 -7.67 7.04
CA MET A 136 11.31 -7.66 5.67
C MET A 136 12.36 -8.03 4.63
N GLU A 137 13.61 -7.64 4.83
CA GLU A 137 14.74 -7.89 3.92
C GLU A 137 15.59 -9.08 4.34
N ALA A 138 15.12 -9.90 5.30
CA ALA A 138 15.83 -11.07 5.83
C ALA A 138 17.28 -10.77 6.27
N MET A 139 17.51 -9.60 6.86
CA MET A 139 18.80 -9.19 7.38
C MET A 139 19.00 -9.71 8.81
N TRP A 140 19.98 -10.56 9.01
CA TRP A 140 20.37 -11.11 10.32
C TRP A 140 21.44 -10.28 11.02
N GLU A 141 22.27 -9.58 10.24
CA GLU A 141 23.36 -8.76 10.74
C GLU A 141 23.33 -7.37 10.09
N THR A 142 23.89 -6.38 10.77
CA THR A 142 24.00 -5.02 10.23
C THR A 142 25.03 -5.00 9.09
N LYS A 143 24.57 -4.71 7.89
CA LYS A 143 25.44 -4.56 6.71
C LYS A 143 25.91 -3.10 6.59
N PRO A 144 27.18 -2.84 6.19
CA PRO A 144 27.62 -1.47 5.90
C PRO A 144 26.93 -0.92 4.64
N ALA A 145 26.77 0.39 4.59
CA ALA A 145 26.23 1.04 3.40
C ALA A 145 27.29 1.10 2.26
N PRO A 146 26.90 0.97 0.97
CA PRO A 146 25.53 0.65 0.51
C PRO A 146 25.19 -0.84 0.72
N ALA A 147 24.01 -1.10 1.27
CA ALA A 147 23.48 -2.46 1.38
C ALA A 147 22.60 -2.76 0.16
N GLY A 148 22.77 -3.94 -0.45
CA GLY A 148 21.92 -4.40 -1.54
C GLY A 148 20.50 -4.76 -1.04
N LEU A 149 19.52 -4.64 -1.92
CA LEU A 149 18.15 -5.05 -1.66
C LEU A 149 18.01 -6.56 -1.86
N THR A 150 17.66 -7.30 -0.82
CA THR A 150 17.40 -8.74 -0.92
C THR A 150 16.04 -9.02 -1.54
N LEU A 151 16.01 -9.59 -2.74
CA LEU A 151 14.79 -9.93 -3.46
C LEU A 151 14.21 -11.29 -3.06
N LEU A 152 15.05 -12.29 -2.92
CA LEU A 152 14.64 -13.66 -2.60
C LEU A 152 15.64 -14.28 -1.62
N PRO A 153 15.27 -14.42 -0.35
CA PRO A 153 16.09 -15.13 0.65
C PRO A 153 15.57 -16.56 0.88
N SER A 154 16.46 -17.49 1.18
CA SER A 154 16.13 -18.77 1.79
C SER A 154 16.46 -18.73 3.27
N ILE A 155 15.46 -18.41 4.07
CA ILE A 155 15.61 -18.15 5.52
C ILE A 155 15.86 -19.45 6.28
N ASN A 156 16.87 -19.47 7.15
CA ASN A 156 17.13 -20.51 8.13
C ASN A 156 17.09 -19.91 9.54
N GLU A 157 15.93 -19.98 10.17
CA GLU A 157 15.71 -19.43 11.51
C GLU A 157 16.56 -20.12 12.59
N ALA A 158 16.81 -21.42 12.45
CA ALA A 158 17.55 -22.18 13.45
C ALA A 158 19.02 -21.74 13.55
N GLU A 159 19.59 -21.29 12.45
CA GLU A 159 20.99 -20.82 12.39
C GLU A 159 21.12 -19.30 12.30
N SER A 160 19.99 -18.58 12.35
CA SER A 160 19.93 -17.11 12.23
C SER A 160 20.70 -16.58 11.03
N ARG A 161 20.51 -17.22 9.86
CA ARG A 161 21.14 -16.84 8.59
C ARG A 161 20.29 -17.21 7.38
N ASN A 162 20.63 -16.67 6.23
CA ASN A 162 20.08 -17.13 4.96
C ASN A 162 20.97 -18.25 4.39
N ASN A 163 20.36 -19.34 3.90
CA ASN A 163 21.11 -20.39 3.20
C ASN A 163 21.65 -19.89 1.86
N TRP A 164 20.85 -19.08 1.18
CA TRP A 164 21.21 -18.33 -0.03
C TRP A 164 20.32 -17.09 -0.13
N GLU A 165 20.79 -16.07 -0.81
CA GLU A 165 20.04 -14.84 -1.08
C GLU A 165 20.34 -14.34 -2.49
N VAL A 166 19.37 -13.64 -3.09
CA VAL A 166 19.50 -12.95 -4.37
C VAL A 166 19.35 -11.46 -4.10
N ASP A 167 20.47 -10.76 -4.16
CA ASP A 167 20.54 -9.33 -3.87
C ASP A 167 20.68 -8.53 -5.17
N VAL A 168 20.08 -7.33 -5.17
CA VAL A 168 20.32 -6.29 -6.15
C VAL A 168 21.22 -5.22 -5.50
N PRO A 169 22.37 -4.91 -6.09
CA PRO A 169 23.31 -3.93 -5.54
C PRO A 169 22.77 -2.51 -5.55
#